data_d6376a26afa524203c25ca5a30e6b820
#
_entry.id   d6376a26afa524203c25ca5a30e6b820
#
_cell.length_a   1.000
_cell.length_b   1.000
_cell.length_c   1.000
_cell.angle_alpha   90.00
_cell.angle_beta   90.00
_cell.angle_gamma   90.00
#
_symmetry.space_group_name_H-M   'P 1'
#
loop_
_entity.id
_entity.type
_entity.pdbx_description
1 polymer ?
#
loop_
_entity_poly.entity_id
_entity_poly.type
_entity_poly.pdbx_seq_one_letter_code
_entity_poly.pdbx_strand_id
1 'polypeptide(L)'
;MQIDESWYKLYEKLYGTEFNRFFTIGNSTSGFTNYNIRSIDEIRELIDEYYPQNEFYISLYNYRTEENILRWNISEISKYEQYAEKNGILIRFKQNTTIIKEEINDLNDIQKFMFIRRSINLGFNKDIVEECSKVYNFFKTHFNIKGYPMFNGYDECLLYYRTNDLKLDNASFTCYNLYKLLKEKLELKTLTYENIEPYAQVVPLPGTQNTNSRLYTQLYFPEYSYGEIMLKSQEKFLDEEHLQTFDISDDFEAFLKDIDNEIKNSETNRYNFDKIWDKI
;
A
#
# COMPACT_ATOMS: atom_id res chain seq x y z
N MET A 1 -20.57 -4.60 -14.29
CA MET A 1 -19.76 -5.81 -14.00
C MET A 1 -19.35 -5.69 -12.55
N GLN A 2 -19.91 -6.48 -11.65
CA GLN A 2 -19.71 -6.35 -10.20
C GLN A 2 -18.40 -6.98 -9.75
N ILE A 3 -17.80 -6.44 -8.70
CA ILE A 3 -16.69 -7.08 -7.95
C ILE A 3 -17.27 -8.27 -7.20
N ASP A 4 -16.48 -9.33 -7.04
CA ASP A 4 -16.90 -10.53 -6.31
C ASP A 4 -17.14 -10.21 -4.82
N GLU A 5 -18.16 -10.84 -4.22
CA GLU A 5 -18.57 -10.60 -2.83
C GLU A 5 -17.46 -10.92 -1.81
N SER A 6 -16.54 -11.82 -2.15
CA SER A 6 -15.38 -12.14 -1.31
C SER A 6 -14.48 -10.93 -1.03
N TRP A 7 -14.38 -9.98 -1.99
CA TRP A 7 -13.62 -8.76 -1.80
C TRP A 7 -14.23 -7.83 -0.74
N TYR A 8 -15.55 -7.73 -0.69
CA TYR A 8 -16.21 -6.91 0.34
C TYR A 8 -15.99 -7.47 1.75
N LYS A 9 -16.00 -8.80 1.91
CA LYS A 9 -15.61 -9.46 3.17
C LYS A 9 -14.17 -9.16 3.55
N LEU A 10 -13.26 -9.10 2.57
CA LEU A 10 -11.89 -8.67 2.82
C LEU A 10 -11.83 -7.20 3.26
N TYR A 11 -12.59 -6.30 2.63
CA TYR A 11 -12.62 -4.89 3.02
C TYR A 11 -13.14 -4.71 4.44
N GLU A 12 -14.19 -5.41 4.84
CA GLU A 12 -14.67 -5.43 6.23
C GLU A 12 -13.56 -5.85 7.19
N LYS A 13 -12.79 -6.86 6.83
CA LYS A 13 -11.69 -7.35 7.64
C LYS A 13 -10.51 -6.36 7.71
N LEU A 14 -10.19 -5.71 6.61
CA LEU A 14 -9.08 -4.75 6.51
C LEU A 14 -9.41 -3.42 7.20
N TYR A 15 -10.64 -2.94 7.01
CA TYR A 15 -11.02 -1.58 7.33
C TYR A 15 -12.05 -1.47 8.44
N GLY A 16 -12.71 -2.58 8.83
CA GLY A 16 -13.83 -2.61 9.76
C GLY A 16 -15.16 -2.35 9.06
N THR A 17 -16.24 -2.33 9.83
CA THR A 17 -17.60 -2.07 9.33
C THR A 17 -17.97 -0.59 9.34
N GLU A 18 -17.40 0.16 10.28
CA GLU A 18 -17.59 1.60 10.43
C GLU A 18 -16.24 2.29 10.44
N PHE A 19 -16.08 3.29 9.61
CA PHE A 19 -14.84 4.04 9.46
C PHE A 19 -15.11 5.44 8.90
N ASN A 20 -14.08 6.28 8.90
CA ASN A 20 -14.08 7.57 8.24
C ASN A 20 -12.78 7.68 7.44
N ARG A 21 -12.86 7.49 6.13
CA ARG A 21 -11.70 7.37 5.24
C ARG A 21 -11.84 8.20 3.99
N PHE A 22 -10.72 8.57 3.39
CA PHE A 22 -10.69 9.03 2.01
C PHE A 22 -10.87 7.82 1.08
N PHE A 23 -11.67 8.02 0.05
CA PHE A 23 -11.82 7.10 -1.06
C PHE A 23 -11.61 7.88 -2.36
N THR A 24 -10.63 7.49 -3.13
CA THR A 24 -10.20 8.20 -4.33
C THR A 24 -10.58 7.38 -5.55
N ILE A 25 -11.26 7.99 -6.50
CA ILE A 25 -11.71 7.36 -7.75
C ILE A 25 -11.18 8.19 -8.91
N GLY A 26 -10.65 7.54 -9.94
CA GLY A 26 -10.25 8.24 -11.15
C GLY A 26 -9.31 7.43 -12.03
N ASN A 27 -8.78 8.09 -13.02
CA ASN A 27 -7.77 7.55 -13.91
C ASN A 27 -6.86 8.67 -14.44
N SER A 28 -5.78 8.31 -15.12
CA SER A 28 -4.80 9.26 -15.64
C SER A 28 -5.36 10.25 -16.67
N THR A 29 -6.51 9.98 -17.27
CA THR A 29 -7.13 10.81 -18.31
C THR A 29 -8.15 11.80 -17.72
N SER A 30 -9.02 11.31 -16.81
CA SER A 30 -10.11 12.13 -16.22
C SER A 30 -9.69 12.82 -14.92
N GLY A 31 -8.52 12.48 -14.37
CA GLY A 31 -8.10 12.93 -13.06
C GLY A 31 -8.73 12.09 -11.93
N PHE A 32 -8.46 12.49 -10.69
CA PHE A 32 -8.90 11.78 -9.49
C PHE A 32 -9.81 12.66 -8.64
N THR A 33 -10.87 12.06 -8.11
CA THR A 33 -11.83 12.69 -7.20
C THR A 33 -11.83 11.96 -5.86
N ASN A 34 -11.84 12.73 -4.78
CA ASN A 34 -11.87 12.17 -3.42
C ASN A 34 -13.29 12.21 -2.87
N TYR A 35 -13.65 11.13 -2.19
CA TYR A 35 -14.89 10.95 -1.44
C TYR A 35 -14.56 10.71 0.03
N ASN A 36 -15.44 11.13 0.91
CA ASN A 36 -15.40 10.75 2.32
C ASN A 36 -16.39 9.61 2.53
N ILE A 37 -15.90 8.44 2.87
CA ILE A 37 -16.69 7.23 3.05
C ILE A 37 -16.68 6.77 4.50
N ARG A 38 -17.75 6.11 4.93
CA ARG A 38 -17.96 5.67 6.31
C ARG A 38 -18.37 4.20 6.45
N SER A 39 -18.68 3.53 5.34
CA SER A 39 -19.12 2.15 5.35
C SER A 39 -18.68 1.39 4.10
N ILE A 40 -18.75 0.08 4.18
CA ILE A 40 -18.53 -0.82 3.03
C ILE A 40 -19.62 -0.65 1.97
N ASP A 41 -20.83 -0.34 2.37
CA ASP A 41 -21.94 -0.12 1.44
C ASP A 41 -21.67 1.11 0.54
N GLU A 42 -21.12 2.19 1.10
CA GLU A 42 -20.69 3.35 0.29
C GLU A 42 -19.56 2.99 -0.70
N ILE A 43 -18.62 2.12 -0.30
CA ILE A 43 -17.62 1.60 -1.24
C ILE A 43 -18.29 0.84 -2.38
N ARG A 44 -19.27 -0.01 -2.05
CA ARG A 44 -20.01 -0.81 -3.02
C ARG A 44 -20.74 0.07 -4.03
N GLU A 45 -21.48 1.06 -3.55
CA GLU A 45 -22.19 2.02 -4.41
C GLU A 45 -21.25 2.75 -5.38
N LEU A 46 -20.13 3.26 -4.88
CA LEU A 46 -19.14 3.95 -5.71
C LEU A 46 -18.47 3.02 -6.73
N ILE A 47 -18.20 1.78 -6.36
CA ILE A 47 -17.65 0.80 -7.29
C ILE A 47 -18.68 0.46 -8.37
N ASP A 48 -19.92 0.23 -8.02
CA ASP A 48 -20.99 -0.12 -8.98
C ASP A 48 -21.23 1.03 -9.98
N GLU A 49 -21.04 2.28 -9.56
CA GLU A 49 -21.18 3.46 -10.42
C GLU A 49 -19.99 3.68 -11.35
N TYR A 50 -18.77 3.53 -10.87
CA TYR A 50 -17.55 3.99 -11.56
C TYR A 50 -16.68 2.89 -12.16
N TYR A 51 -16.89 1.61 -11.80
CA TYR A 51 -16.12 0.48 -12.32
C TYR A 51 -16.64 0.02 -13.70
N PRO A 52 -15.81 -0.38 -14.68
CA PRO A 52 -14.37 -0.63 -14.60
C PRO A 52 -13.49 0.50 -15.18
N GLN A 53 -14.03 1.68 -15.44
CA GLN A 53 -13.31 2.75 -16.13
C GLN A 53 -12.30 3.49 -15.27
N ASN A 54 -12.42 3.33 -13.95
CA ASN A 54 -11.61 4.05 -12.98
C ASN A 54 -10.82 3.11 -12.08
N GLU A 55 -9.75 3.63 -11.51
CA GLU A 55 -9.00 3.06 -10.42
C GLU A 55 -9.57 3.53 -9.10
N PHE A 56 -9.45 2.71 -8.07
CA PHE A 56 -10.00 2.95 -6.75
C PHE A 56 -8.90 2.84 -5.71
N TYR A 57 -8.88 3.81 -4.81
CA TYR A 57 -7.91 3.89 -3.72
C TYR A 57 -8.63 4.23 -2.43
N ILE A 58 -8.11 3.73 -1.31
CA ILE A 58 -8.61 4.03 0.03
C ILE A 58 -7.48 4.55 0.91
N SER A 59 -7.77 5.48 1.81
CA SER A 59 -6.75 5.95 2.75
C SER A 59 -6.27 4.82 3.67
N LEU A 60 -4.97 4.83 3.94
CA LEU A 60 -4.33 3.83 4.82
C LEU A 60 -4.93 3.89 6.23
N TYR A 61 -5.19 5.10 6.74
CA TYR A 61 -5.71 5.31 8.08
C TYR A 61 -7.21 5.59 8.12
N ASN A 62 -7.83 5.18 9.20
CA ASN A 62 -9.12 5.62 9.63
C ASN A 62 -8.98 6.90 10.48
N TYR A 63 -9.97 7.80 10.42
CA TYR A 63 -9.97 9.04 11.19
C TYR A 63 -11.08 9.01 12.25
N ARG A 64 -10.70 9.04 13.52
CA ARG A 64 -11.63 9.02 14.67
C ARG A 64 -12.36 10.36 14.81
N THR A 65 -13.24 10.67 13.89
CA THR A 65 -14.05 11.89 13.90
C THR A 65 -15.33 11.68 13.09
N GLU A 66 -16.39 12.37 13.49
CA GLU A 66 -17.63 12.44 12.71
C GLU A 66 -17.58 13.53 11.63
N GLU A 67 -16.55 14.38 11.64
CA GLU A 67 -16.40 15.42 10.62
C GLU A 67 -16.14 14.82 9.24
N ASN A 68 -16.55 15.55 8.21
CA ASN A 68 -16.15 15.23 6.84
C ASN A 68 -14.69 15.66 6.63
N ILE A 69 -13.80 14.67 6.54
CA ILE A 69 -12.35 14.89 6.44
C ILE A 69 -11.94 15.58 5.13
N LEU A 70 -12.76 15.56 4.09
CA LEU A 70 -12.51 16.32 2.85
C LEU A 70 -12.60 17.84 3.03
N ARG A 71 -13.19 18.30 4.13
CA ARG A 71 -13.30 19.74 4.44
C ARG A 71 -12.05 20.30 5.12
N TRP A 72 -11.14 19.43 5.53
CA TRP A 72 -9.89 19.86 6.15
C TRP A 72 -8.91 20.34 5.08
N ASN A 73 -8.29 21.48 5.34
CA ASN A 73 -7.25 22.01 4.48
C ASN A 73 -5.89 21.35 4.74
N ILE A 74 -5.01 21.35 3.76
CA ILE A 74 -3.62 20.86 3.92
C ILE A 74 -2.89 21.60 5.06
N SER A 75 -3.24 22.88 5.32
CA SER A 75 -2.70 23.63 6.45
C SER A 75 -3.14 23.10 7.82
N GLU A 76 -4.12 22.19 7.89
CA GLU A 76 -4.65 21.57 9.10
C GLU A 76 -4.07 20.16 9.31
N ILE A 77 -2.82 19.92 8.87
CA ILE A 77 -2.11 18.64 9.00
C ILE A 77 -2.20 18.08 10.44
N SER A 78 -2.13 18.95 11.46
CA SER A 78 -2.29 18.56 12.85
C SER A 78 -3.62 17.89 13.17
N LYS A 79 -4.70 18.22 12.45
CA LYS A 79 -5.99 17.55 12.61
C LYS A 79 -5.93 16.13 12.06
N TYR A 80 -5.34 15.94 10.88
CA TYR A 80 -5.15 14.61 10.30
C TYR A 80 -4.33 13.72 11.24
N GLU A 81 -3.23 14.22 11.78
CA GLU A 81 -2.41 13.49 12.72
C GLU A 81 -3.13 13.15 14.02
N GLN A 82 -3.88 14.10 14.57
CA GLN A 82 -4.59 13.94 15.83
C GLN A 82 -5.69 12.89 15.77
N TYR A 83 -6.41 12.82 14.66
CA TYR A 83 -7.55 11.91 14.51
C TYR A 83 -7.22 10.61 13.77
N ALA A 84 -6.06 10.52 13.12
CA ALA A 84 -5.65 9.30 12.41
C ALA A 84 -5.35 8.14 13.35
N GLU A 85 -5.97 7.00 13.11
CA GLU A 85 -5.60 5.73 13.74
C GLU A 85 -4.37 5.16 13.04
N LYS A 86 -3.22 5.25 13.68
CA LYS A 86 -1.94 4.74 13.16
C LYS A 86 -1.82 3.22 13.39
N ASN A 87 -2.75 2.47 12.80
CA ASN A 87 -2.91 1.03 13.01
C ASN A 87 -2.29 0.17 11.89
N GLY A 88 -1.32 0.72 11.18
CA GLY A 88 -0.59 -0.02 10.16
C GLY A 88 0.59 0.72 9.58
N ILE A 89 1.50 -0.05 9.01
CA ILE A 89 2.67 0.42 8.25
C ILE A 89 2.55 -0.10 6.82
N LEU A 90 2.77 0.78 5.86
CA LEU A 90 2.79 0.46 4.44
C LEU A 90 4.19 0.65 3.88
N ILE A 91 4.74 -0.36 3.28
CA ILE A 91 6.02 -0.33 2.58
C ILE A 91 5.76 -0.42 1.08
N ARG A 92 6.35 0.48 0.29
CA ARG A 92 6.10 0.60 -1.15
C ARG A 92 7.34 0.26 -1.96
N PHE A 93 7.15 -0.56 -2.98
CA PHE A 93 8.15 -0.92 -3.99
C PHE A 93 7.63 -0.46 -5.34
N LYS A 94 8.35 0.43 -6.02
CA LYS A 94 7.89 1.04 -7.26
C LYS A 94 8.90 0.83 -8.37
N GLN A 95 8.38 0.37 -9.51
CA GLN A 95 9.14 0.23 -10.73
C GLN A 95 9.28 1.57 -11.44
N ASN A 96 10.47 1.85 -11.97
CA ASN A 96 10.66 3.02 -12.82
C ASN A 96 9.97 2.81 -14.18
N THR A 97 8.91 3.56 -14.42
CA THR A 97 8.12 3.48 -15.64
C THR A 97 8.55 4.46 -16.74
N THR A 98 9.62 5.22 -16.55
CA THR A 98 10.06 6.26 -17.50
C THR A 98 10.27 5.68 -18.90
N ILE A 99 10.99 4.57 -19.01
CA ILE A 99 11.26 3.92 -20.30
C ILE A 99 9.96 3.47 -20.97
N ILE A 100 9.03 2.86 -20.22
CA ILE A 100 7.74 2.46 -20.76
C ILE A 100 6.95 3.68 -21.25
N LYS A 101 6.93 4.76 -20.48
CA LYS A 101 6.22 6.00 -20.86
C LYS A 101 6.77 6.61 -22.14
N GLU A 102 8.08 6.62 -22.31
CA GLU A 102 8.73 7.09 -23.52
C GLU A 102 8.35 6.22 -24.75
N GLU A 103 8.42 4.91 -24.63
CA GLU A 103 8.11 3.96 -25.69
C GLU A 103 6.63 3.98 -26.12
N ILE A 104 5.71 4.29 -25.20
CA ILE A 104 4.26 4.30 -25.49
C ILE A 104 3.72 5.66 -25.93
N ASN A 105 4.53 6.71 -25.89
CA ASN A 105 4.07 8.09 -26.07
C ASN A 105 3.28 8.30 -27.39
N ASP A 106 3.78 7.71 -28.49
CA ASP A 106 3.19 7.83 -29.81
C ASP A 106 2.21 6.69 -30.19
N LEU A 107 1.91 5.80 -29.25
CA LEU A 107 1.01 4.67 -29.48
C LEU A 107 -0.45 5.05 -29.20
N ASN A 108 -1.40 4.42 -29.90
CA ASN A 108 -2.81 4.49 -29.54
C ASN A 108 -3.11 3.64 -28.29
N ASP A 109 -4.28 3.82 -27.68
CA ASP A 109 -4.64 3.19 -26.39
C ASP A 109 -4.55 1.65 -26.41
N ILE A 110 -4.94 1.01 -27.52
CA ILE A 110 -4.83 -0.45 -27.68
C ILE A 110 -3.37 -0.87 -27.72
N GLN A 111 -2.55 -0.17 -28.48
CA GLN A 111 -1.12 -0.45 -28.59
C GLN A 111 -0.40 -0.22 -27.26
N LYS A 112 -0.74 0.88 -26.53
CA LYS A 112 -0.24 1.15 -25.17
C LYS A 112 -0.53 -0.01 -24.23
N PHE A 113 -1.78 -0.43 -24.19
CA PHE A 113 -2.20 -1.56 -23.37
C PHE A 113 -1.44 -2.84 -23.71
N MET A 114 -1.34 -3.19 -24.99
CA MET A 114 -0.61 -4.40 -25.45
C MET A 114 0.87 -4.33 -25.08
N PHE A 115 1.50 -3.16 -25.24
CA PHE A 115 2.90 -2.97 -24.89
C PHE A 115 3.15 -3.14 -23.40
N ILE A 116 2.34 -2.50 -22.56
CA ILE A 116 2.42 -2.60 -21.10
C ILE A 116 2.26 -4.06 -20.65
N ARG A 117 1.22 -4.75 -21.13
CA ARG A 117 0.98 -6.17 -20.81
C ARG A 117 2.14 -7.06 -21.23
N ARG A 118 2.70 -6.85 -22.41
CA ARG A 118 3.87 -7.59 -22.87
C ARG A 118 5.08 -7.33 -21.99
N SER A 119 5.35 -6.09 -21.63
CA SER A 119 6.47 -5.72 -20.75
C SER A 119 6.36 -6.38 -19.37
N ILE A 120 5.15 -6.37 -18.79
CA ILE A 120 4.88 -7.05 -17.52
C ILE A 120 5.11 -8.57 -17.68
N ASN A 121 4.57 -9.21 -18.72
CA ASN A 121 4.76 -10.63 -18.95
C ASN A 121 6.24 -11.02 -19.17
N LEU A 122 7.05 -10.09 -19.68
CA LEU A 122 8.50 -10.27 -19.83
C LEU A 122 9.31 -10.00 -18.55
N GLY A 123 8.66 -9.68 -17.45
CA GLY A 123 9.32 -9.52 -16.15
C GLY A 123 9.67 -8.09 -15.79
N PHE A 124 9.05 -7.09 -16.41
CA PHE A 124 9.27 -5.68 -16.07
C PHE A 124 9.12 -5.39 -14.56
N ASN A 125 8.20 -6.07 -13.89
CA ASN A 125 7.90 -5.87 -12.47
C ASN A 125 8.53 -6.91 -11.54
N LYS A 126 9.46 -7.71 -12.04
CA LYS A 126 10.03 -8.82 -11.28
C LYS A 126 10.76 -8.32 -10.02
N ASP A 127 11.54 -7.26 -10.15
CA ASP A 127 12.33 -6.71 -9.06
C ASP A 127 11.46 -6.23 -7.89
N ILE A 128 10.34 -5.54 -8.16
CA ILE A 128 9.45 -5.05 -7.09
C ILE A 128 8.77 -6.20 -6.34
N VAL A 129 8.44 -7.29 -7.02
CA VAL A 129 7.85 -8.50 -6.41
C VAL A 129 8.90 -9.20 -5.54
N GLU A 130 10.10 -9.40 -6.06
CA GLU A 130 11.20 -10.07 -5.33
C GLU A 130 11.62 -9.27 -4.09
N GLU A 131 11.77 -7.95 -4.20
CA GLU A 131 12.11 -7.10 -3.06
C GLU A 131 10.99 -7.04 -2.01
N CYS A 132 9.73 -6.99 -2.43
CA CYS A 132 8.59 -7.07 -1.53
C CYS A 132 8.60 -8.38 -0.75
N SER A 133 8.81 -9.52 -1.42
CA SER A 133 8.92 -10.84 -0.78
C SER A 133 10.13 -10.93 0.14
N LYS A 134 11.26 -10.30 -0.21
CA LYS A 134 12.46 -10.23 0.64
C LYS A 134 12.18 -9.52 1.97
N VAL A 135 11.51 -8.37 1.93
CA VAL A 135 11.13 -7.63 3.14
C VAL A 135 10.09 -8.38 3.96
N TYR A 136 9.10 -9.00 3.30
CA TYR A 136 8.14 -9.86 4.00
C TYR A 136 8.82 -10.99 4.77
N ASN A 137 9.72 -11.71 4.12
CA ASN A 137 10.44 -12.83 4.75
C ASN A 137 11.35 -12.34 5.89
N PHE A 138 11.98 -11.18 5.75
CA PHE A 138 12.74 -10.57 6.80
C PHE A 138 11.88 -10.32 8.06
N PHE A 139 10.74 -9.66 7.92
CA PHE A 139 9.87 -9.39 9.07
C PHE A 139 9.22 -10.65 9.65
N LYS A 140 8.84 -11.60 8.80
CA LYS A 140 8.33 -12.90 9.26
C LYS A 140 9.37 -13.65 10.10
N THR A 141 10.63 -13.61 9.71
CA THR A 141 11.71 -14.32 10.39
C THR A 141 12.09 -13.65 11.72
N HIS A 142 12.22 -12.33 11.74
CA HIS A 142 12.75 -11.61 12.89
C HIS A 142 11.68 -11.18 13.90
N PHE A 143 10.46 -10.91 13.45
CA PHE A 143 9.37 -10.42 14.31
C PHE A 143 8.15 -11.33 14.33
N ASN A 144 8.21 -12.47 13.65
CA ASN A 144 7.07 -13.39 13.51
C ASN A 144 5.76 -12.71 13.08
N ILE A 145 5.87 -11.65 12.26
CA ILE A 145 4.72 -10.89 11.75
C ILE A 145 4.49 -11.22 10.27
N LYS A 146 3.22 -11.41 9.91
CA LYS A 146 2.79 -11.59 8.53
C LYS A 146 2.17 -10.30 8.01
N GLY A 147 2.72 -9.80 6.92
CA GLY A 147 2.17 -8.68 6.19
C GLY A 147 1.26 -9.13 5.04
N TYR A 148 0.69 -8.17 4.36
CA TYR A 148 -0.14 -8.37 3.18
C TYR A 148 0.58 -7.82 1.95
N PRO A 149 1.28 -8.68 1.19
CA PRO A 149 1.83 -8.29 -0.09
C PRO A 149 0.69 -8.08 -1.09
N MET A 150 0.73 -6.96 -1.80
CA MET A 150 -0.24 -6.58 -2.80
C MET A 150 0.46 -6.04 -4.05
N PHE A 151 0.07 -6.50 -5.22
CA PHE A 151 0.50 -5.98 -6.49
C PHE A 151 -0.62 -5.12 -7.09
N ASN A 152 -0.32 -3.87 -7.48
CA ASN A 152 -1.33 -2.95 -8.01
C ASN A 152 -1.76 -3.23 -9.45
N GLY A 153 -1.25 -4.30 -10.04
CA GLY A 153 -1.52 -4.67 -11.43
C GLY A 153 -0.64 -3.98 -12.45
N TYR A 154 0.25 -3.03 -12.07
CA TYR A 154 1.09 -2.30 -13.04
C TYR A 154 2.54 -2.13 -12.57
N ASP A 155 2.83 -1.20 -11.71
CA ASP A 155 4.19 -0.73 -11.44
C ASP A 155 4.54 -0.70 -9.94
N GLU A 156 3.66 -1.17 -9.08
CA GLU A 156 3.85 -1.06 -7.64
C GLU A 156 3.51 -2.37 -6.91
N CYS A 157 4.38 -2.78 -6.00
CA CYS A 157 4.07 -3.71 -4.94
C CYS A 157 4.02 -2.97 -3.60
N LEU A 158 3.09 -3.37 -2.78
CA LEU A 158 2.81 -2.81 -1.47
C LEU A 158 2.86 -3.92 -0.43
N LEU A 159 3.43 -3.63 0.70
CA LEU A 159 3.47 -4.55 1.82
C LEU A 159 2.88 -3.87 3.05
N TYR A 160 1.71 -4.30 3.44
CA TYR A 160 0.99 -3.74 4.58
C TYR A 160 1.16 -4.62 5.81
N TYR A 161 1.54 -4.01 6.91
CA TYR A 161 1.57 -4.62 8.24
C TYR A 161 0.57 -3.94 9.15
N ARG A 162 -0.25 -4.71 9.83
CA ARG A 162 -1.15 -4.20 10.85
C ARG A 162 -0.40 -4.04 12.16
N THR A 163 -0.70 -2.97 12.86
CA THR A 163 -0.22 -2.70 14.21
C THR A 163 -1.39 -2.29 15.09
N ASN A 164 -1.19 -2.28 16.41
CA ASN A 164 -2.08 -1.51 17.27
C ASN A 164 -1.96 -0.01 16.95
N ASP A 165 -2.80 0.80 17.54
CA ASP A 165 -2.72 2.27 17.38
C ASP A 165 -1.39 2.77 17.97
N LEU A 166 -0.36 2.81 17.11
CA LEU A 166 0.99 3.21 17.51
C LEU A 166 1.03 4.71 17.80
N LYS A 167 1.32 5.03 19.04
CA LYS A 167 1.62 6.41 19.45
C LYS A 167 3.08 6.73 19.12
N LEU A 168 3.37 6.96 17.85
CA LEU A 168 4.67 7.47 17.41
C LEU A 168 4.60 8.99 17.39
N ASP A 169 5.57 9.66 18.01
CA ASP A 169 5.60 11.13 18.06
C ASP A 169 5.93 11.72 16.70
N ASN A 170 6.71 11.01 15.90
CA ASN A 170 7.13 11.41 14.55
C ASN A 170 6.88 10.29 13.54
N ALA A 171 5.63 9.84 13.39
CA ALA A 171 5.31 8.67 12.56
C ALA A 171 5.86 8.73 11.12
N SER A 172 5.77 9.88 10.45
CA SER A 172 6.33 10.07 9.11
C SER A 172 7.84 9.90 9.08
N PHE A 173 8.52 10.44 10.08
CA PHE A 173 9.97 10.38 10.18
C PHE A 173 10.45 8.98 10.58
N THR A 174 9.71 8.30 11.42
CA THR A 174 9.95 6.89 11.79
C THR A 174 9.80 5.98 10.58
N CYS A 175 8.75 6.14 9.78
CA CYS A 175 8.57 5.40 8.52
C CYS A 175 9.70 5.70 7.53
N TYR A 176 10.11 6.96 7.38
CA TYR A 176 11.23 7.32 6.52
C TYR A 176 12.53 6.61 6.92
N ASN A 177 12.86 6.62 8.21
CA ASN A 177 14.08 5.99 8.69
C ASN A 177 14.01 4.47 8.64
N LEU A 178 12.83 3.88 8.88
CA LEU A 178 12.59 2.45 8.63
C LEU A 178 12.90 2.10 7.18
N TYR A 179 12.40 2.87 6.22
CA TYR A 179 12.64 2.60 4.80
C TYR A 179 14.10 2.74 4.43
N LYS A 180 14.77 3.79 4.96
CA LYS A 180 16.21 3.98 4.76
C LYS A 180 16.99 2.78 5.27
N LEU A 181 16.70 2.34 6.48
CA LEU A 181 17.32 1.20 7.13
C LEU A 181 17.14 -0.09 6.32
N LEU A 182 15.88 -0.39 5.93
CA LEU A 182 15.58 -1.55 5.09
C LEU A 182 16.31 -1.49 3.74
N LYS A 183 16.32 -0.32 3.10
CA LYS A 183 16.98 -0.13 1.81
C LYS A 183 18.47 -0.40 1.88
N GLU A 184 19.14 0.10 2.91
CA GLU A 184 20.57 -0.08 3.13
C GLU A 184 20.90 -1.52 3.52
N LYS A 185 20.20 -2.08 4.52
CA LYS A 185 20.52 -3.40 5.09
C LYS A 185 20.10 -4.57 4.20
N LEU A 186 19.04 -4.41 3.43
CA LEU A 186 18.57 -5.42 2.50
C LEU A 186 18.94 -5.13 1.04
N GLU A 187 19.75 -4.10 0.76
CA GLU A 187 20.21 -3.72 -0.57
C GLU A 187 19.06 -3.57 -1.58
N LEU A 188 17.98 -2.88 -1.18
CA LEU A 188 16.78 -2.73 -2.00
C LEU A 188 16.94 -1.55 -2.98
N LYS A 189 16.49 -1.74 -4.22
CA LYS A 189 16.56 -0.75 -5.30
C LYS A 189 15.23 -0.06 -5.57
N THR A 190 14.14 -0.81 -5.43
CA THR A 190 12.79 -0.38 -5.82
C THR A 190 11.99 0.23 -4.67
N LEU A 191 12.48 0.11 -3.43
CA LEU A 191 11.83 0.72 -2.27
C LEU A 191 11.79 2.24 -2.44
N THR A 192 10.60 2.81 -2.37
CA THR A 192 10.37 4.24 -2.59
C THR A 192 9.98 4.96 -1.30
N TYR A 193 10.42 6.23 -1.21
CA TYR A 193 10.05 7.15 -0.13
C TYR A 193 8.88 8.07 -0.51
N GLU A 194 8.29 7.89 -1.69
CA GLU A 194 7.15 8.71 -2.13
C GLU A 194 5.96 8.46 -1.22
N ASN A 195 5.28 9.54 -0.85
CA ASN A 195 4.07 9.52 -0.01
C ASN A 195 4.28 8.86 1.38
N ILE A 196 5.39 9.18 2.05
CA ILE A 196 5.67 8.69 3.41
C ILE A 196 4.76 9.36 4.45
N GLU A 197 4.11 10.47 4.11
CA GLU A 197 3.18 11.12 5.03
C GLU A 197 1.98 10.20 5.31
N PRO A 198 1.93 9.54 6.48
CA PRO A 198 0.97 8.45 6.72
C PRO A 198 -0.48 8.88 6.59
N TYR A 199 -0.79 10.12 6.97
CA TYR A 199 -2.15 10.66 6.95
C TYR A 199 -2.68 10.99 5.55
N ALA A 200 -1.82 11.09 4.54
CA ALA A 200 -2.22 11.33 3.15
C ALA A 200 -2.07 10.07 2.27
N GLN A 201 -1.63 8.95 2.83
CA GLN A 201 -1.41 7.74 2.04
C GLN A 201 -2.74 7.10 1.64
N VAL A 202 -2.85 6.81 0.35
CA VAL A 202 -3.90 5.96 -0.20
C VAL A 202 -3.29 4.68 -0.76
N VAL A 203 -4.03 3.60 -0.68
CA VAL A 203 -3.64 2.29 -1.21
C VAL A 203 -4.62 1.87 -2.29
N PRO A 204 -4.18 1.25 -3.38
CA PRO A 204 -5.08 0.69 -4.39
C PRO A 204 -6.03 -0.30 -3.73
N LEU A 205 -7.29 -0.26 -4.13
CA LEU A 205 -8.29 -1.16 -3.58
C LEU A 205 -8.14 -2.55 -4.21
N PRO A 206 -7.86 -3.60 -3.43
CA PRO A 206 -7.73 -4.96 -3.96
C PRO A 206 -8.99 -5.40 -4.73
N GLY A 207 -8.83 -6.22 -5.78
CA GLY A 207 -9.95 -6.68 -6.61
C GLY A 207 -10.42 -5.70 -7.68
N THR A 208 -9.86 -4.48 -7.73
CA THR A 208 -10.12 -3.51 -8.80
C THR A 208 -9.03 -3.54 -9.86
N GLN A 209 -9.33 -3.11 -11.07
CA GLN A 209 -8.38 -3.10 -12.18
C GLN A 209 -7.55 -1.82 -12.22
N ASN A 210 -6.27 -1.99 -12.51
CA ASN A 210 -5.43 -0.88 -12.97
C ASN A 210 -5.80 -0.50 -14.41
N THR A 211 -6.01 0.77 -14.68
CA THR A 211 -6.49 1.25 -15.99
C THR A 211 -5.45 1.13 -17.11
N ASN A 212 -4.15 1.14 -16.78
CA ASN A 212 -3.08 1.03 -17.77
C ASN A 212 -2.86 -0.41 -18.25
N SER A 213 -2.85 -1.38 -17.34
CA SER A 213 -2.54 -2.78 -17.61
C SER A 213 -3.78 -3.66 -17.72
N ARG A 214 -4.89 -3.24 -17.16
CA ARG A 214 -6.10 -4.03 -16.93
C ARG A 214 -5.86 -5.33 -16.16
N LEU A 215 -4.78 -5.38 -15.37
CA LEU A 215 -4.58 -6.38 -14.35
C LEU A 215 -5.29 -5.96 -13.08
N TYR A 216 -5.76 -6.93 -12.31
CA TYR A 216 -6.39 -6.68 -11.03
C TYR A 216 -5.34 -6.39 -9.97
N THR A 217 -5.63 -5.45 -9.08
CA THR A 217 -4.91 -5.30 -7.83
C THR A 217 -5.16 -6.55 -6.99
N GLN A 218 -4.09 -7.31 -6.73
CA GLN A 218 -4.19 -8.61 -6.07
C GLN A 218 -3.34 -8.66 -4.81
N LEU A 219 -3.90 -9.27 -3.77
CA LEU A 219 -3.09 -9.84 -2.70
C LEU A 219 -2.43 -11.11 -3.21
N TYR A 220 -1.21 -11.37 -2.76
CA TYR A 220 -0.49 -12.59 -3.12
C TYR A 220 0.26 -13.17 -1.94
N PHE A 221 0.59 -14.46 -2.01
CA PHE A 221 1.46 -15.07 -1.03
C PHE A 221 2.92 -14.87 -1.42
N PRO A 222 3.81 -14.56 -0.47
CA PRO A 222 5.24 -14.31 -0.76
C PRO A 222 5.96 -15.51 -1.38
N GLU A 223 5.40 -16.70 -1.26
CA GLU A 223 5.89 -17.95 -1.86
C GLU A 223 5.56 -18.05 -3.37
N TYR A 224 4.63 -17.23 -3.88
CA TYR A 224 4.29 -17.25 -5.29
C TYR A 224 5.43 -16.73 -6.15
N SER A 225 5.70 -17.47 -7.22
CA SER A 225 6.58 -16.97 -8.28
C SER A 225 5.96 -15.76 -8.98
N TYR A 226 6.81 -14.96 -9.61
CA TYR A 226 6.34 -13.83 -10.43
C TYR A 226 5.26 -14.25 -11.44
N GLY A 227 5.44 -15.40 -12.10
CA GLY A 227 4.46 -15.93 -13.07
C GLY A 227 3.09 -16.23 -12.44
N GLU A 228 3.06 -16.80 -11.25
CA GLU A 228 1.81 -17.08 -10.51
C GLU A 228 1.09 -15.79 -10.12
N ILE A 229 1.82 -14.77 -9.65
CA ILE A 229 1.25 -13.45 -9.33
C ILE A 229 0.63 -12.82 -10.58
N MET A 230 1.34 -12.91 -11.72
CA MET A 230 0.82 -12.38 -12.98
C MET A 230 -0.41 -13.12 -13.48
N LEU A 231 -0.48 -14.43 -13.33
CA LEU A 231 -1.67 -15.22 -13.64
C LEU A 231 -2.84 -14.83 -12.76
N LYS A 232 -2.65 -14.78 -11.45
CA LYS A 232 -3.69 -14.38 -10.50
C LYS A 232 -4.18 -12.95 -10.71
N SER A 233 -3.30 -12.04 -11.14
CA SER A 233 -3.68 -10.66 -11.48
C SER A 233 -4.58 -10.56 -12.73
N GLN A 234 -4.79 -11.64 -13.47
CA GLN A 234 -5.76 -11.70 -14.57
C GLN A 234 -7.16 -12.12 -14.09
N GLU A 235 -7.28 -12.61 -12.87
CA GLU A 235 -8.49 -13.13 -12.26
C GLU A 235 -9.11 -12.12 -11.30
N LYS A 236 -10.46 -12.13 -11.20
CA LYS A 236 -11.19 -11.27 -10.25
C LYS A 236 -11.33 -11.88 -8.87
N PHE A 237 -10.95 -13.13 -8.70
CA PHE A 237 -11.27 -13.90 -7.50
C PHE A 237 -10.21 -13.68 -6.42
N LEU A 238 -10.70 -13.50 -5.20
CA LEU A 238 -9.87 -13.54 -4.01
C LEU A 238 -9.64 -15.01 -3.62
N ASP A 239 -8.39 -15.34 -3.36
CA ASP A 239 -8.07 -16.58 -2.68
C ASP A 239 -8.54 -16.47 -1.23
N GLU A 240 -9.47 -17.35 -0.79
CA GLU A 240 -10.05 -17.29 0.56
C GLU A 240 -9.01 -17.46 1.68
N GLU A 241 -7.87 -18.06 1.39
CA GLU A 241 -6.76 -18.16 2.35
C GLU A 241 -6.22 -16.78 2.75
N HIS A 242 -6.35 -15.74 1.90
CA HIS A 242 -6.03 -14.37 2.26
C HIS A 242 -7.00 -13.77 3.31
N LEU A 243 -8.13 -14.40 3.55
CA LEU A 243 -9.04 -14.02 4.63
C LEU A 243 -8.54 -14.47 6.02
N GLN A 244 -7.42 -15.18 6.10
CA GLN A 244 -6.83 -15.60 7.37
C GLN A 244 -6.23 -14.42 8.15
N THR A 245 -6.06 -14.61 9.43
CA THR A 245 -5.82 -13.58 10.45
C THR A 245 -4.64 -12.65 10.18
N PHE A 246 -4.89 -11.36 10.42
CA PHE A 246 -3.82 -10.35 10.57
C PHE A 246 -3.10 -10.59 11.90
N ASP A 247 -1.82 -10.80 11.84
CA ASP A 247 -0.98 -10.90 13.03
C ASP A 247 -0.52 -9.49 13.44
N ILE A 248 -0.58 -9.23 14.73
CA ILE A 248 0.07 -8.07 15.36
C ILE A 248 1.26 -8.63 16.14
N SER A 249 2.40 -7.97 16.07
CA SER A 249 3.61 -8.39 16.77
C SER A 249 4.10 -7.29 17.68
N ASP A 250 4.15 -7.59 18.97
CA ASP A 250 4.70 -6.67 19.98
C ASP A 250 6.19 -6.37 19.72
N ASP A 251 6.94 -7.34 19.23
CA ASP A 251 8.36 -7.18 18.88
C ASP A 251 8.54 -6.22 17.70
N PHE A 252 7.66 -6.29 16.70
CA PHE A 252 7.67 -5.36 15.58
C PHE A 252 7.29 -3.94 16.03
N GLU A 253 6.30 -3.81 16.90
CA GLU A 253 5.94 -2.51 17.48
C GLU A 253 7.06 -1.93 18.34
N ALA A 254 7.74 -2.77 19.13
CA ALA A 254 8.90 -2.35 19.91
C ALA A 254 10.04 -1.85 19.02
N PHE A 255 10.30 -2.54 17.91
CA PHE A 255 11.28 -2.12 16.92
C PHE A 255 10.94 -0.73 16.31
N LEU A 256 9.68 -0.48 15.96
CA LEU A 256 9.25 0.83 15.48
C LEU A 256 9.40 1.93 16.53
N LYS A 257 9.09 1.63 17.79
CA LYS A 257 9.28 2.55 18.92
C LYS A 257 10.76 2.82 19.20
N ASP A 258 11.64 1.84 19.03
CA ASP A 258 13.09 2.01 19.15
C ASP A 258 13.61 3.00 18.10
N ILE A 259 13.13 2.91 16.85
CA ILE A 259 13.46 3.89 15.79
C ILE A 259 12.96 5.29 16.17
N ASP A 260 11.72 5.43 16.63
CA ASP A 260 11.14 6.72 17.06
C ASP A 260 11.92 7.35 18.22
N ASN A 261 12.31 6.54 19.21
CA ASN A 261 13.09 6.96 20.36
C ASN A 261 14.51 7.40 19.97
N GLU A 262 15.18 6.71 19.04
CA GLU A 262 16.50 7.11 18.55
C GLU A 262 16.42 8.48 17.85
N ILE A 263 15.35 8.73 17.10
CA ILE A 263 15.08 10.01 16.46
C ILE A 263 14.93 11.13 17.51
N LYS A 264 14.14 10.89 18.57
CA LYS A 264 13.90 11.88 19.65
C LYS A 264 15.14 12.22 20.42
N ASN A 265 15.97 11.22 20.74
CA ASN A 265 17.11 11.36 21.63
C ASN A 265 18.36 11.88 20.92
N SER A 266 18.33 12.02 19.59
CA SER A 266 19.48 12.48 18.83
C SER A 266 19.55 14.00 18.79
N GLU A 267 20.40 14.60 19.62
CA GLU A 267 20.67 16.05 19.65
C GLU A 267 21.33 16.59 18.35
N THR A 268 21.92 15.72 17.53
CA THR A 268 22.77 16.10 16.37
C THR A 268 22.23 15.66 15.02
N ASN A 269 21.00 15.12 14.95
CA ASN A 269 20.45 14.45 13.75
C ASN A 269 21.35 13.33 13.20
N ARG A 270 22.19 12.75 14.04
CA ARG A 270 23.04 11.58 13.71
C ARG A 270 22.45 10.37 14.41
N TYR A 271 21.62 9.63 13.70
CA TYR A 271 20.92 8.45 14.24
C TYR A 271 21.81 7.22 14.16
N ASN A 272 21.83 6.42 15.23
CA ASN A 272 22.57 5.17 15.29
C ASN A 272 21.64 3.97 15.15
N PHE A 273 21.06 3.81 13.97
CA PHE A 273 20.15 2.70 13.67
C PHE A 273 20.86 1.34 13.59
N ASP A 274 22.19 1.28 13.45
CA ASP A 274 22.92 0.02 13.48
C ASP A 274 22.72 -0.72 14.81
N LYS A 275 22.72 0.00 15.92
CA LYS A 275 22.44 -0.60 17.25
C LYS A 275 21.03 -1.20 17.36
N ILE A 276 20.07 -0.64 16.64
CA ILE A 276 18.70 -1.14 16.61
C ILE A 276 18.65 -2.38 15.73
N TRP A 277 19.30 -2.31 14.57
CA TRP A 277 19.39 -3.43 13.65
C TRP A 277 20.12 -4.64 14.24
N ASP A 278 21.21 -4.41 14.98
CA ASP A 278 22.00 -5.47 15.59
C ASP A 278 21.28 -6.24 16.72
N LYS A 279 20.10 -5.75 17.17
CA LYS A 279 19.23 -6.45 18.13
C LYS A 279 18.28 -7.45 17.48
N ILE A 280 18.12 -7.38 16.15
CA ILE A 280 17.23 -8.23 15.36
C ILE A 280 18.02 -9.45 14.85
#